data_f5d486b2f798fe0978cefe1ec117c4e4
#
_entry.id   f5d486b2f798fe0978cefe1ec117c4e4
#
_cell.length_a   1.000
_cell.length_b   1.000
_cell.length_c   1.000
_cell.angle_alpha   90.00
_cell.angle_beta   90.00
_cell.angle_gamma   90.00
#
_symmetry.space_group_name_H-M   'P 1'
#
loop_
_entity.id
_entity.type
_entity.pdbx_description
1 polymer ?
#
loop_
_entity_poly.entity_id
_entity_poly.type
_entity_poly.pdbx_seq_one_letter_code
_entity_poly.pdbx_strand_id
1 'polypeptide(L)'
;MCGIIGKAGIGEVMPELIKGLEMLEYRGYDSAGIAVIHNEKITRCRESGKIINLREKSENNREELTGNVGIGHTRWATHGKPTVENAHPHISNNKKFALVHNGIIENAEEIKKALLTSEEFYSQTDTEVAVKLISKFYKTDVISAVKTACKELTGTFAFGILCSDFPDKIFATAQGSPLVAVKGATGCWITSDLGAINEKSGEFYRIANGEICEISKDSILFYNSEGEEIKKSPERVSLTEETVNKGGYEHFMLKEIFEQPFAIKKTVLSFADKNSIKLENVNIPDEFFKDKLERIIITACGSAYHTGLIGKHVIEKLCKIPVNVEIASEFRYSEPLINENTLTVFISQSGETADTLAALRLCKKYNAKTLSIVNVKSSIIAKESDNVIFTYAGKEIAVATTKAFSAQLVSLYALAIFIAEKRETISNQKKQKLLNELLSLPDKINTTLLKTTDKAKALSKKIYKSTDIFFIGRLYDYGTACEGSLKMKEISYINSQSYASGELKHGTISLIENGTPVIAIGSNTEVFSKTASNIAEVKARGAKVFLVTDESEKDASVFVDDIIYVPSTTPEFQSSLLVIPLQLLSYYTAKRLERDIDKPKNLAKSVTVE
;
A
#
# COMPACT_ATOMS: atom_id res chain seq x y z
N MET A 1 7.33 5.98 -2.94
CA MET A 1 8.12 5.39 -1.83
C MET A 1 9.46 4.91 -2.34
N CYS A 2 10.51 5.00 -1.50
CA CYS A 2 11.86 4.61 -1.89
C CYS A 2 12.17 3.15 -1.51
N GLY A 3 13.18 2.55 -2.14
CA GLY A 3 13.66 1.22 -1.81
C GLY A 3 15.15 1.25 -1.48
N ILE A 4 15.54 0.65 -0.34
CA ILE A 4 16.92 0.47 0.08
C ILE A 4 17.33 -0.99 -0.06
N ILE A 5 18.53 -1.22 -0.58
CA ILE A 5 19.24 -2.49 -0.52
C ILE A 5 20.71 -2.22 -0.22
N GLY A 6 21.37 -3.10 0.52
CA GLY A 6 22.82 -3.11 0.70
C GLY A 6 23.31 -4.52 0.92
N LYS A 7 24.53 -4.82 0.51
CA LYS A 7 25.18 -6.13 0.70
C LYS A 7 26.63 -5.95 1.10
N ALA A 8 27.04 -6.69 2.14
CA ALA A 8 28.42 -7.01 2.46
C ALA A 8 28.59 -8.52 2.32
N GLY A 9 29.41 -8.98 1.36
CA GLY A 9 29.38 -10.41 1.05
C GLY A 9 30.56 -10.91 0.22
N ILE A 10 30.35 -12.07 -0.43
CA ILE A 10 31.32 -12.73 -1.30
C ILE A 10 31.07 -12.29 -2.74
N GLY A 11 32.15 -11.97 -3.46
CA GLY A 11 32.11 -11.63 -4.88
C GLY A 11 31.63 -10.19 -5.16
N GLU A 12 31.34 -9.90 -6.41
CA GLU A 12 30.88 -8.59 -6.86
C GLU A 12 29.43 -8.34 -6.42
N VAL A 13 29.19 -7.28 -5.67
CA VAL A 13 27.84 -6.95 -5.17
C VAL A 13 26.98 -6.17 -6.18
N MET A 14 27.57 -5.51 -7.18
CA MET A 14 26.85 -4.67 -8.14
C MET A 14 25.70 -5.42 -8.84
N PRO A 15 25.89 -6.62 -9.41
CA PRO A 15 24.79 -7.34 -10.08
C PRO A 15 23.64 -7.70 -9.13
N GLU A 16 23.96 -8.03 -7.88
CA GLU A 16 22.96 -8.38 -6.88
C GLU A 16 22.20 -7.14 -6.37
N LEU A 17 22.88 -6.01 -6.22
CA LEU A 17 22.24 -4.73 -5.89
C LEU A 17 21.26 -4.31 -6.99
N ILE A 18 21.68 -4.37 -8.27
CA ILE A 18 20.80 -4.05 -9.41
C ILE A 18 19.59 -4.98 -9.42
N LYS A 19 19.78 -6.29 -9.26
CA LYS A 19 18.67 -7.26 -9.20
C LYS A 19 17.72 -6.97 -8.05
N GLY A 20 18.23 -6.64 -6.88
CA GLY A 20 17.41 -6.28 -5.73
C GLY A 20 16.65 -4.96 -5.94
N LEU A 21 17.27 -3.96 -6.57
CA LEU A 21 16.61 -2.73 -6.94
C LEU A 21 15.48 -2.94 -7.96
N GLU A 22 15.64 -3.88 -8.90
CA GLU A 22 14.54 -4.26 -9.82
C GLU A 22 13.33 -4.82 -9.06
N MET A 23 13.59 -5.61 -8.02
CA MET A 23 12.52 -6.13 -7.15
C MET A 23 11.89 -5.02 -6.28
N LEU A 24 12.60 -3.90 -6.05
CA LEU A 24 12.11 -2.73 -5.32
C LEU A 24 11.55 -1.63 -6.23
N GLU A 25 11.65 -1.73 -7.56
CA GLU A 25 11.24 -0.69 -8.50
C GLU A 25 9.77 -0.28 -8.34
N TYR A 26 8.89 -1.19 -7.89
CA TYR A 26 7.49 -0.88 -7.59
C TYR A 26 7.32 0.15 -6.46
N ARG A 27 8.37 0.38 -5.65
CA ARG A 27 8.40 1.38 -4.57
C ARG A 27 8.79 2.78 -5.06
N GLY A 28 9.61 2.88 -6.10
CA GLY A 28 10.05 4.16 -6.65
C GLY A 28 10.83 3.94 -7.95
N TYR A 29 10.58 4.78 -8.94
CA TYR A 29 11.15 4.66 -10.29
C TYR A 29 11.52 6.00 -10.92
N ASP A 30 11.58 7.07 -10.12
CA ASP A 30 11.93 8.42 -10.59
C ASP A 30 13.44 8.56 -10.83
N SER A 31 14.22 7.89 -10.03
CA SER A 31 15.66 7.76 -10.20
C SER A 31 16.18 6.59 -9.37
N ALA A 32 17.36 6.09 -9.70
CA ALA A 32 18.02 5.03 -8.96
C ALA A 32 19.53 5.20 -8.95
N GLY A 33 20.20 4.51 -8.02
CA GLY A 33 21.64 4.49 -8.00
C GLY A 33 22.21 3.48 -7.02
N ILE A 34 23.49 3.22 -7.19
CA ILE A 34 24.29 2.35 -6.34
C ILE A 34 25.60 3.06 -5.95
N ALA A 35 26.15 2.69 -4.81
CA ALA A 35 27.53 2.97 -4.45
C ALA A 35 28.20 1.68 -3.97
N VAL A 36 29.46 1.49 -4.38
CA VAL A 36 30.27 0.32 -4.05
C VAL A 36 31.61 0.80 -3.52
N ILE A 37 32.18 0.09 -2.56
CA ILE A 37 33.57 0.33 -2.13
C ILE A 37 34.49 -0.48 -3.04
N HIS A 38 35.28 0.25 -3.85
CA HIS A 38 36.28 -0.27 -4.76
C HIS A 38 37.64 0.32 -4.40
N ASN A 39 38.64 -0.53 -4.12
CA ASN A 39 40.00 -0.11 -3.74
C ASN A 39 40.00 0.98 -2.63
N GLU A 40 39.25 0.73 -1.53
CA GLU A 40 39.09 1.63 -0.38
C GLU A 40 38.46 2.99 -0.72
N LYS A 41 37.89 3.15 -1.90
CA LYS A 41 37.18 4.36 -2.33
C LYS A 41 35.72 4.07 -2.63
N ILE A 42 34.87 5.04 -2.35
CA ILE A 42 33.45 4.95 -2.71
C ILE A 42 33.27 5.41 -4.15
N THR A 43 32.86 4.47 -5.00
CA THR A 43 32.42 4.73 -6.38
C THR A 43 30.91 4.65 -6.45
N ARG A 44 30.27 5.61 -7.12
CA ARG A 44 28.81 5.63 -7.28
C ARG A 44 28.38 5.72 -8.75
N CYS A 45 27.27 5.06 -9.08
CA CYS A 45 26.56 5.20 -10.33
C CYS A 45 25.10 5.56 -10.06
N ARG A 46 24.57 6.60 -10.75
CA ARG A 46 23.21 7.10 -10.58
C ARG A 46 22.58 7.39 -11.92
N GLU A 47 21.26 7.19 -12.03
CA GLU A 47 20.52 7.51 -13.25
C GLU A 47 19.08 7.94 -12.91
N SER A 48 18.51 8.78 -13.78
CA SER A 48 17.10 9.16 -13.72
C SER A 48 16.22 8.14 -14.45
N GLY A 49 14.96 8.00 -14.00
CA GLY A 49 13.99 7.06 -14.56
C GLY A 49 14.15 5.62 -14.06
N LYS A 50 13.72 4.67 -14.87
CA LYS A 50 13.61 3.23 -14.49
C LYS A 50 14.97 2.57 -14.25
N ILE A 51 14.98 1.50 -13.48
CA ILE A 51 16.19 0.72 -13.12
C ILE A 51 16.95 0.20 -14.34
N ILE A 52 16.27 -0.03 -15.46
CA ILE A 52 16.94 -0.47 -16.69
C ILE A 52 18.03 0.52 -17.12
N ASN A 53 17.79 1.84 -16.98
CA ASN A 53 18.77 2.87 -17.32
C ASN A 53 20.00 2.79 -16.40
N LEU A 54 19.79 2.57 -15.10
CA LEU A 54 20.88 2.37 -14.14
C LEU A 54 21.67 1.09 -14.45
N ARG A 55 20.98 0.00 -14.81
CA ARG A 55 21.62 -1.27 -15.20
C ARG A 55 22.58 -1.05 -16.37
N GLU A 56 22.10 -0.49 -17.46
CA GLU A 56 22.92 -0.24 -18.66
C GLU A 56 24.13 0.63 -18.34
N LYS A 57 23.93 1.71 -17.57
CA LYS A 57 25.03 2.59 -17.15
C LYS A 57 26.02 1.90 -16.22
N SER A 58 25.55 1.04 -15.29
CA SER A 58 26.41 0.32 -14.35
C SER A 58 27.24 -0.75 -15.06
N GLU A 59 26.68 -1.45 -16.06
CA GLU A 59 27.44 -2.41 -16.88
C GLU A 59 28.53 -1.71 -17.71
N ASN A 60 28.28 -0.53 -18.24
CA ASN A 60 29.25 0.28 -18.97
C ASN A 60 30.41 0.80 -18.08
N ASN A 61 30.16 0.90 -16.75
CA ASN A 61 31.15 1.33 -15.76
C ASN A 61 31.55 0.19 -14.81
N ARG A 62 31.44 -1.06 -15.24
CA ARG A 62 31.58 -2.24 -14.39
C ARG A 62 32.92 -2.30 -13.66
N GLU A 63 34.02 -1.97 -14.33
CA GLU A 63 35.36 -2.00 -13.75
C GLU A 63 35.49 -1.11 -12.49
N GLU A 64 34.85 0.05 -12.47
CA GLU A 64 34.87 0.98 -11.34
C GLU A 64 33.89 0.59 -10.22
N LEU A 65 32.93 -0.30 -10.52
CA LEU A 65 31.89 -0.77 -9.61
C LEU A 65 32.14 -2.19 -9.08
N THR A 66 33.34 -2.72 -9.27
CA THR A 66 33.77 -3.97 -8.64
C THR A 66 34.00 -3.79 -7.16
N GLY A 67 33.44 -4.67 -6.34
CA GLY A 67 33.60 -4.66 -4.88
C GLY A 67 32.66 -5.64 -4.22
N ASN A 68 32.92 -5.92 -2.95
CA ASN A 68 32.18 -6.88 -2.14
C ASN A 68 31.25 -6.22 -1.09
N VAL A 69 31.22 -4.89 -1.05
CA VAL A 69 30.36 -4.09 -0.18
C VAL A 69 29.75 -2.93 -0.95
N GLY A 70 28.43 -2.77 -0.87
CA GLY A 70 27.74 -1.69 -1.56
C GLY A 70 26.31 -1.48 -1.07
N ILE A 71 25.76 -0.32 -1.42
CA ILE A 71 24.39 0.09 -1.15
C ILE A 71 23.71 0.56 -2.43
N GLY A 72 22.41 0.41 -2.50
CA GLY A 72 21.60 0.82 -3.63
C GLY A 72 20.25 1.39 -3.20
N HIS A 73 19.65 2.17 -4.09
CA HIS A 73 18.41 2.90 -3.82
C HIS A 73 17.55 3.08 -5.07
N THR A 74 16.24 2.92 -4.92
CA THR A 74 15.23 3.41 -5.86
C THR A 74 14.50 4.58 -5.23
N ARG A 75 14.44 5.70 -5.92
CA ARG A 75 13.90 6.95 -5.39
C ARG A 75 12.49 7.22 -5.90
N TRP A 76 11.63 7.60 -4.98
CA TRP A 76 10.41 8.34 -5.20
C TRP A 76 10.66 9.77 -4.74
N ALA A 77 10.60 10.74 -5.66
CA ALA A 77 10.98 12.12 -5.36
C ALA A 77 9.97 12.80 -4.43
N THR A 78 10.41 13.11 -3.20
CA THR A 78 9.68 13.94 -2.23
C THR A 78 10.29 15.35 -2.14
N HIS A 79 11.63 15.46 -2.14
CA HIS A 79 12.38 16.71 -2.11
C HIS A 79 13.30 16.83 -3.32
N GLY A 80 13.13 17.88 -4.11
CA GLY A 80 13.88 18.13 -5.34
C GLY A 80 13.40 17.30 -6.55
N LYS A 81 13.68 17.79 -7.75
CA LYS A 81 13.26 17.18 -9.03
C LYS A 81 13.88 15.78 -9.22
N PRO A 82 13.26 14.89 -10.03
CA PRO A 82 13.82 13.58 -10.35
C PRO A 82 14.98 13.68 -11.37
N THR A 83 16.10 14.24 -10.92
CA THR A 83 17.34 14.39 -11.70
C THR A 83 18.42 13.46 -11.17
N VAL A 84 19.50 13.28 -11.95
CA VAL A 84 20.66 12.47 -11.53
C VAL A 84 21.34 13.06 -10.30
N GLU A 85 21.39 14.40 -10.17
CA GLU A 85 21.98 15.08 -9.02
C GLU A 85 21.23 14.76 -7.73
N ASN A 86 19.92 14.62 -7.81
CA ASN A 86 19.03 14.32 -6.69
C ASN A 86 18.85 12.82 -6.43
N ALA A 87 19.40 11.95 -7.30
CA ALA A 87 19.37 10.51 -7.10
C ALA A 87 20.31 10.06 -5.99
N HIS A 88 19.88 9.09 -5.16
CA HIS A 88 20.74 8.44 -4.17
C HIS A 88 21.65 7.38 -4.83
N PRO A 89 22.78 7.05 -4.21
CA PRO A 89 23.38 7.54 -2.96
C PRO A 89 23.96 8.96 -3.05
N HIS A 90 23.91 9.70 -1.94
CA HIS A 90 24.65 10.96 -1.76
C HIS A 90 25.99 10.70 -1.09
N ILE A 91 26.99 11.53 -1.40
CA ILE A 91 28.37 11.40 -0.91
C ILE A 91 28.75 12.68 -0.15
N SER A 92 29.46 12.54 0.99
CA SER A 92 30.03 13.65 1.74
C SER A 92 31.12 14.40 0.97
N ASN A 93 31.39 15.66 1.27
CA ASN A 93 32.39 16.48 0.55
C ASN A 93 33.80 15.88 0.62
N ASN A 94 34.18 15.27 1.75
CA ASN A 94 35.45 14.56 1.92
C ASN A 94 35.49 13.16 1.25
N LYS A 95 34.37 12.72 0.60
CA LYS A 95 34.19 11.44 -0.08
C LYS A 95 34.35 10.21 0.81
N LYS A 96 34.32 10.37 2.13
CA LYS A 96 34.45 9.25 3.09
C LYS A 96 33.14 8.49 3.29
N PHE A 97 32.00 9.14 3.10
CA PHE A 97 30.68 8.56 3.34
C PHE A 97 29.81 8.58 2.09
N ALA A 98 29.07 7.47 1.87
CA ALA A 98 27.91 7.46 0.99
C ALA A 98 26.67 7.02 1.77
N LEU A 99 25.50 7.59 1.45
CA LEU A 99 24.26 7.36 2.16
C LEU A 99 23.09 7.23 1.21
N VAL A 100 22.22 6.23 1.47
CA VAL A 100 20.88 6.07 0.90
C VAL A 100 19.85 6.29 2.01
N HIS A 101 18.69 6.85 1.65
CA HIS A 101 17.69 7.29 2.60
C HIS A 101 16.27 7.01 2.11
N ASN A 102 15.47 6.40 2.96
CA ASN A 102 14.02 6.35 2.87
C ASN A 102 13.42 7.17 4.01
N GLY A 103 12.65 8.19 3.73
CA GLY A 103 12.04 9.05 4.73
C GLY A 103 12.07 10.52 4.34
N ILE A 104 11.81 11.38 5.33
CA ILE A 104 11.85 12.84 5.22
C ILE A 104 12.51 13.40 6.48
N ILE A 105 13.54 14.22 6.32
CA ILE A 105 14.18 14.99 7.39
C ILE A 105 13.55 16.38 7.39
N GLU A 106 12.63 16.61 8.30
CA GLU A 106 11.80 17.82 8.35
C GLU A 106 12.61 19.09 8.66
N ASN A 107 13.66 18.98 9.50
CA ASN A 107 14.52 20.10 9.91
C ASN A 107 15.79 20.23 9.06
N ALA A 108 15.86 19.67 7.85
CA ALA A 108 17.04 19.66 7.00
C ALA A 108 17.60 21.07 6.73
N GLU A 109 16.72 22.04 6.42
CA GLU A 109 17.13 23.43 6.15
C GLU A 109 17.66 24.16 7.41
N GLU A 110 17.14 23.82 8.58
CA GLU A 110 17.64 24.37 9.86
C GLU A 110 19.04 23.83 10.15
N ILE A 111 19.27 22.53 9.98
CA ILE A 111 20.58 21.89 10.13
C ILE A 111 21.60 22.49 9.18
N LYS A 112 21.21 22.68 7.92
CA LYS A 112 22.07 23.28 6.90
C LYS A 112 22.56 24.68 7.32
N LYS A 113 21.65 25.51 7.82
CA LYS A 113 21.97 26.88 8.30
C LYS A 113 22.74 26.90 9.61
N ALA A 114 22.45 25.99 10.54
CA ALA A 114 23.04 26.03 11.88
C ALA A 114 24.36 25.25 11.98
N LEU A 115 24.46 24.10 11.34
CA LEU A 115 25.55 23.15 11.52
C LEU A 115 26.43 22.95 10.28
N LEU A 116 25.95 23.24 9.07
CA LEU A 116 26.66 22.93 7.83
C LEU A 116 26.95 24.18 6.97
N THR A 117 27.15 25.31 7.59
CA THR A 117 27.36 26.62 6.91
C THR A 117 28.59 26.68 6.00
N SER A 118 29.60 25.86 6.25
CA SER A 118 30.83 25.78 5.44
C SER A 118 30.75 24.69 4.34
N GLU A 119 29.66 23.93 4.26
CA GLU A 119 29.51 22.84 3.32
C GLU A 119 28.88 23.30 2.00
N GLU A 120 29.45 22.87 0.89
CA GLU A 120 28.84 23.06 -0.42
C GLU A 120 27.83 21.95 -0.72
N PHE A 121 26.65 22.31 -1.23
CA PHE A 121 25.57 21.38 -1.57
C PHE A 121 25.40 21.30 -3.08
N TYR A 122 25.33 20.08 -3.61
CA TYR A 122 25.17 19.82 -5.05
C TYR A 122 23.75 19.32 -5.41
N SER A 123 22.93 18.99 -4.40
CA SER A 123 21.56 18.52 -4.61
C SER A 123 20.54 19.32 -3.78
N GLN A 124 19.27 19.05 -4.06
CA GLN A 124 18.13 19.66 -3.36
C GLN A 124 17.54 18.72 -2.30
N THR A 125 18.25 17.63 -1.95
CA THR A 125 17.71 16.59 -1.08
C THR A 125 18.13 16.80 0.38
N ASP A 126 17.23 16.45 1.28
CA ASP A 126 17.47 16.32 2.72
C ASP A 126 18.53 15.25 3.03
N THR A 127 18.63 14.24 2.18
CA THR A 127 19.62 13.15 2.30
C THR A 127 21.06 13.64 2.21
N GLU A 128 21.33 14.64 1.37
CA GLU A 128 22.68 15.25 1.30
C GLU A 128 23.04 15.94 2.62
N VAL A 129 22.05 16.53 3.30
CA VAL A 129 22.24 17.11 4.63
C VAL A 129 22.65 16.03 5.64
N ALA A 130 21.97 14.88 5.63
CA ALA A 130 22.26 13.77 6.54
C ALA A 130 23.68 13.21 6.35
N VAL A 131 24.13 12.95 5.12
CA VAL A 131 25.48 12.40 4.89
C VAL A 131 26.57 13.38 5.29
N LYS A 132 26.36 14.68 5.09
CA LYS A 132 27.32 15.72 5.50
C LYS A 132 27.33 15.89 7.00
N LEU A 133 26.18 15.80 7.67
CA LEU A 133 26.09 15.86 9.12
C LEU A 133 26.83 14.69 9.79
N ILE A 134 26.65 13.46 9.29
CA ILE A 134 27.40 12.29 9.75
C ILE A 134 28.90 12.49 9.54
N SER A 135 29.31 12.96 8.37
CA SER A 135 30.70 13.24 8.03
C SER A 135 31.32 14.29 8.95
N LYS A 136 30.57 15.34 9.34
CA LYS A 136 31.00 16.37 10.26
C LYS A 136 31.27 15.83 11.67
N PHE A 137 30.41 14.94 12.17
CA PHE A 137 30.57 14.37 13.51
C PHE A 137 31.56 13.19 13.56
N TYR A 138 31.98 12.70 12.40
CA TYR A 138 32.90 11.57 12.30
C TYR A 138 34.33 12.00 12.71
N LYS A 139 34.90 11.24 13.65
CA LYS A 139 36.31 11.32 14.03
C LYS A 139 37.03 10.01 13.64
N THR A 140 36.70 8.93 14.31
CA THR A 140 37.25 7.58 14.09
C THR A 140 36.20 6.47 14.26
N ASP A 141 35.07 6.80 14.88
CA ASP A 141 34.00 5.85 15.17
C ASP A 141 32.70 6.24 14.44
N VAL A 142 32.24 5.36 13.54
CA VAL A 142 31.03 5.57 12.72
C VAL A 142 29.77 5.49 13.58
N ILE A 143 29.72 4.57 14.56
CA ILE A 143 28.54 4.42 15.44
C ILE A 143 28.28 5.72 16.20
N SER A 144 29.33 6.30 16.78
CA SER A 144 29.23 7.58 17.50
C SER A 144 28.82 8.73 16.57
N ALA A 145 29.34 8.77 15.35
CA ALA A 145 28.99 9.81 14.37
C ALA A 145 27.52 9.71 13.94
N VAL A 146 27.05 8.51 13.62
CA VAL A 146 25.65 8.25 13.23
C VAL A 146 24.70 8.57 14.40
N LYS A 147 25.03 8.10 15.62
CA LYS A 147 24.27 8.42 16.84
C LYS A 147 24.12 9.92 17.05
N THR A 148 25.24 10.66 16.96
CA THR A 148 25.24 12.11 17.18
C THR A 148 24.42 12.81 16.09
N ALA A 149 24.58 12.42 14.83
CA ALA A 149 23.80 12.98 13.73
C ALA A 149 22.30 12.71 13.90
N CYS A 150 21.90 11.48 14.26
CA CYS A 150 20.49 11.12 14.44
C CYS A 150 19.79 11.90 15.56
N LYS A 151 20.52 12.35 16.59
CA LYS A 151 19.97 13.20 17.67
C LYS A 151 19.58 14.61 17.18
N GLU A 152 20.22 15.10 16.13
CA GLU A 152 19.92 16.40 15.53
C GLU A 152 18.77 16.34 14.49
N LEU A 153 18.45 15.14 13.99
CA LEU A 153 17.45 14.96 12.93
C LEU A 153 16.03 14.87 13.50
N THR A 154 15.09 15.58 12.87
CA THR A 154 13.66 15.46 13.12
C THR A 154 12.98 14.88 11.89
N GLY A 155 11.98 14.00 12.09
CA GLY A 155 11.25 13.35 11.01
C GLY A 155 11.43 11.82 10.97
N THR A 156 11.20 11.23 9.82
CA THR A 156 11.34 9.78 9.61
C THR A 156 12.50 9.47 8.69
N PHE A 157 13.29 8.45 9.02
CA PHE A 157 14.40 8.03 8.17
C PHE A 157 14.76 6.56 8.35
N ALA A 158 15.25 5.96 7.26
CA ALA A 158 16.01 4.72 7.28
C ALA A 158 17.25 4.94 6.42
N PHE A 159 18.44 4.74 6.97
CA PHE A 159 19.70 4.96 6.30
C PHE A 159 20.46 3.67 6.05
N GLY A 160 21.06 3.56 4.85
CA GLY A 160 22.16 2.65 4.55
C GLY A 160 23.41 3.48 4.27
N ILE A 161 24.52 3.19 4.95
CA ILE A 161 25.70 4.06 5.02
C ILE A 161 26.94 3.23 4.69
N LEU A 162 27.79 3.74 3.77
CA LEU A 162 29.14 3.28 3.55
C LEU A 162 30.13 4.28 4.15
N CYS A 163 31.24 3.73 4.69
CA CYS A 163 32.37 4.53 5.13
C CYS A 163 33.65 3.93 4.52
N SER A 164 34.46 4.73 3.80
CA SER A 164 35.69 4.26 3.16
C SER A 164 36.74 3.76 4.14
N ASP A 165 36.73 4.26 5.38
CA ASP A 165 37.66 3.81 6.44
C ASP A 165 37.29 2.41 6.98
N PHE A 166 36.09 1.87 6.62
CA PHE A 166 35.59 0.53 6.95
C PHE A 166 35.08 -0.17 5.68
N PRO A 167 35.98 -0.57 4.77
CA PRO A 167 35.60 -0.98 3.42
C PRO A 167 34.86 -2.33 3.35
N ASP A 168 34.83 -3.07 4.44
CA ASP A 168 34.17 -4.38 4.58
C ASP A 168 32.80 -4.30 5.28
N LYS A 169 32.33 -3.06 5.62
CA LYS A 169 31.13 -2.87 6.44
C LYS A 169 30.08 -1.96 5.82
N ILE A 170 28.83 -2.22 6.18
CA ILE A 170 27.70 -1.28 6.00
C ILE A 170 27.13 -0.94 7.37
N PHE A 171 26.80 0.32 7.58
CA PHE A 171 26.09 0.79 8.75
C PHE A 171 24.66 1.15 8.36
N ALA A 172 23.71 0.92 9.26
CA ALA A 172 22.31 1.20 9.02
C ALA A 172 21.62 1.67 10.29
N THR A 173 20.63 2.54 10.15
CA THR A 173 19.79 3.00 11.27
C THR A 173 18.40 3.31 10.76
N ALA A 174 17.41 3.30 11.67
CA ALA A 174 16.02 3.57 11.31
C ALA A 174 15.31 4.39 12.40
N GLN A 175 14.45 5.30 11.96
CA GLN A 175 13.52 6.07 12.78
C GLN A 175 12.22 6.27 12.01
N GLY A 176 11.17 5.56 12.39
CA GLY A 176 9.85 5.69 11.73
C GLY A 176 9.72 5.05 10.34
N SER A 177 10.83 4.76 9.66
CA SER A 177 10.86 4.08 8.35
C SER A 177 11.40 2.65 8.49
N PRO A 178 10.80 1.62 7.83
CA PRO A 178 11.21 0.23 8.01
C PRO A 178 12.55 -0.09 7.34
N LEU A 179 13.41 -0.79 8.09
CA LEU A 179 14.65 -1.36 7.59
C LEU A 179 14.94 -2.69 8.31
N VAL A 180 15.48 -3.67 7.58
CA VAL A 180 15.83 -4.98 8.12
C VAL A 180 17.25 -5.37 7.72
N ALA A 181 17.96 -6.04 8.61
CA ALA A 181 19.21 -6.72 8.32
C ALA A 181 18.95 -8.23 8.16
N VAL A 182 19.64 -8.88 7.23
CA VAL A 182 19.47 -10.30 6.92
C VAL A 182 20.81 -10.98 6.82
N LYS A 183 20.96 -12.12 7.51
CA LYS A 183 22.13 -12.98 7.38
C LYS A 183 21.81 -14.09 6.38
N GLY A 184 22.43 -14.00 5.20
CA GLY A 184 22.27 -14.95 4.12
C GLY A 184 23.47 -15.87 3.96
N ALA A 185 23.40 -16.77 2.97
CA ALA A 185 24.47 -17.72 2.68
C ALA A 185 25.69 -17.07 2.02
N THR A 186 25.50 -15.98 1.25
CA THR A 186 26.56 -15.30 0.49
C THR A 186 27.01 -13.99 1.12
N GLY A 187 26.52 -13.65 2.30
CA GLY A 187 26.83 -12.42 3.02
C GLY A 187 25.65 -11.87 3.81
N CYS A 188 25.84 -10.70 4.39
CA CYS A 188 24.79 -9.98 5.11
C CYS A 188 24.22 -8.85 4.27
N TRP A 189 22.93 -8.59 4.47
CA TRP A 189 22.16 -7.62 3.71
C TRP A 189 21.46 -6.61 4.62
N ILE A 190 21.24 -5.42 4.12
CA ILE A 190 20.18 -4.52 4.61
C ILE A 190 19.14 -4.32 3.50
N THR A 191 17.88 -4.23 3.83
CA THR A 191 16.83 -3.92 2.86
C THR A 191 15.59 -3.32 3.52
N SER A 192 14.89 -2.48 2.77
CA SER A 192 13.58 -1.97 3.17
C SER A 192 12.44 -2.96 2.89
N ASP A 193 12.71 -4.04 2.12
CA ASP A 193 11.74 -5.11 1.82
C ASP A 193 12.48 -6.44 1.61
N LEU A 194 12.07 -7.47 2.35
CA LEU A 194 12.65 -8.82 2.26
C LEU A 194 12.52 -9.44 0.85
N GLY A 195 11.50 -9.04 0.08
CA GLY A 195 11.31 -9.50 -1.30
C GLY A 195 12.40 -9.07 -2.28
N ALA A 196 13.29 -8.14 -1.89
CA ALA A 196 14.42 -7.71 -2.71
C ALA A 196 15.62 -8.66 -2.65
N ILE A 197 15.65 -9.56 -1.67
CA ILE A 197 16.76 -10.50 -1.45
C ILE A 197 16.38 -11.85 -2.01
N ASN A 198 17.23 -12.38 -2.91
CA ASN A 198 17.00 -13.67 -3.56
C ASN A 198 17.59 -14.84 -2.75
N GLU A 199 17.39 -14.83 -1.43
CA GLU A 199 17.81 -15.94 -0.56
C GLU A 199 16.59 -16.71 -0.06
N LYS A 200 16.62 -18.05 -0.19
CA LYS A 200 15.47 -18.93 0.11
C LYS A 200 15.15 -19.08 1.60
N SER A 201 16.13 -18.81 2.45
CA SER A 201 15.99 -18.83 3.91
C SER A 201 17.07 -17.97 4.54
N GLY A 202 16.75 -17.30 5.64
CA GLY A 202 17.71 -16.48 6.35
C GLY A 202 17.19 -16.09 7.73
N GLU A 203 18.12 -15.67 8.57
CA GLU A 203 17.81 -14.98 9.82
C GLU A 203 17.69 -13.50 9.52
N PHE A 204 16.56 -12.90 9.84
CA PHE A 204 16.41 -11.47 9.67
C PHE A 204 16.18 -10.75 10.99
N TYR A 205 16.62 -9.52 11.04
CA TYR A 205 16.58 -8.68 12.21
C TYR A 205 16.00 -7.33 11.83
N ARG A 206 14.91 -6.91 12.47
CA ARG A 206 14.40 -5.55 12.29
C ARG A 206 15.29 -4.56 13.00
N ILE A 207 15.60 -3.46 12.34
CA ILE A 207 16.28 -2.32 12.95
C ILE A 207 15.16 -1.46 13.59
N ALA A 208 15.11 -1.41 14.92
CA ALA A 208 14.12 -0.62 15.63
C ALA A 208 14.50 0.88 15.66
N ASN A 209 13.54 1.72 16.03
CA ASN A 209 13.77 3.15 16.13
C ASN A 209 14.94 3.47 17.09
N GLY A 210 15.90 4.25 16.60
CA GLY A 210 17.09 4.65 17.35
C GLY A 210 18.19 3.60 17.44
N GLU A 211 17.99 2.38 16.93
CA GLU A 211 19.07 1.39 16.84
C GLU A 211 19.98 1.67 15.65
N ILE A 212 21.26 1.31 15.82
CA ILE A 212 22.25 1.31 14.75
C ILE A 212 22.66 -0.15 14.51
N CYS A 213 22.72 -0.55 13.25
CA CYS A 213 23.13 -1.87 12.80
C CYS A 213 24.43 -1.76 12.01
N GLU A 214 25.40 -2.58 12.35
CA GLU A 214 26.65 -2.77 11.59
C GLU A 214 26.59 -4.16 10.97
N ILE A 215 26.74 -4.27 9.66
CA ILE A 215 26.87 -5.55 8.97
C ILE A 215 28.22 -5.67 8.28
N SER A 216 28.80 -6.85 8.36
CA SER A 216 29.93 -7.31 7.56
C SER A 216 29.53 -8.56 6.80
N LYS A 217 30.46 -9.16 6.07
CA LYS A 217 30.22 -10.40 5.33
C LYS A 217 29.58 -11.51 6.19
N ASP A 218 30.03 -11.69 7.43
CA ASP A 218 29.69 -12.84 8.28
C ASP A 218 28.97 -12.44 9.59
N SER A 219 28.85 -11.16 9.89
CA SER A 219 28.32 -10.67 11.17
C SER A 219 27.29 -9.55 11.03
N ILE A 220 26.35 -9.53 11.96
CA ILE A 220 25.37 -8.45 12.17
C ILE A 220 25.44 -8.07 13.64
N LEU A 221 25.81 -6.83 13.93
CA LEU A 221 25.89 -6.27 15.27
C LEU A 221 24.85 -5.14 15.41
N PHE A 222 24.30 -4.99 16.60
CA PHE A 222 23.33 -3.95 16.91
C PHE A 222 23.81 -3.11 18.08
N TYR A 223 23.50 -1.83 18.01
CA TYR A 223 23.79 -0.84 19.06
C TYR A 223 22.50 -0.08 19.39
N ASN A 224 22.29 0.22 20.66
CA ASN A 224 21.17 1.04 21.10
C ASN A 224 21.40 2.53 20.80
N SER A 225 20.43 3.38 21.13
CA SER A 225 20.52 4.85 20.97
C SER A 225 21.70 5.50 21.75
N GLU A 226 22.27 4.79 22.72
CA GLU A 226 23.45 5.25 23.47
C GLU A 226 24.76 4.71 22.90
N GLY A 227 24.71 3.90 21.84
CA GLY A 227 25.88 3.32 21.17
C GLY A 227 26.45 2.09 21.88
N GLU A 228 25.70 1.49 22.80
CA GLU A 228 26.09 0.25 23.47
C GLU A 228 25.63 -0.95 22.65
N GLU A 229 26.49 -1.97 22.54
CA GLU A 229 26.16 -3.19 21.81
C GLU A 229 25.04 -3.95 22.50
N ILE A 230 24.03 -4.36 21.71
CA ILE A 230 22.88 -5.13 22.19
C ILE A 230 22.75 -6.47 21.44
N LYS A 231 22.32 -7.50 22.15
CA LYS A 231 22.01 -8.81 21.55
C LYS A 231 20.57 -8.83 21.06
N LYS A 232 20.36 -9.27 19.82
CA LYS A 232 19.06 -9.42 19.19
C LYS A 232 18.80 -10.85 18.76
N SER A 233 17.58 -11.33 18.95
CA SER A 233 17.15 -12.64 18.44
C SER A 233 16.61 -12.49 17.02
N PRO A 234 17.02 -13.36 16.09
CA PRO A 234 16.50 -13.33 14.72
C PRO A 234 15.06 -13.80 14.66
N GLU A 235 14.30 -13.21 13.75
CA GLU A 235 13.04 -13.76 13.27
C GLU A 235 13.35 -14.72 12.10
N ARG A 236 12.86 -15.96 12.15
CA ARG A 236 13.01 -16.91 11.03
C ARG A 236 11.85 -16.76 10.07
N VAL A 237 12.11 -16.40 8.84
CA VAL A 237 11.13 -16.35 7.75
C VAL A 237 11.50 -17.40 6.72
N SER A 238 10.57 -18.29 6.43
CA SER A 238 10.58 -19.07 5.21
C SER A 238 10.07 -18.16 4.08
N LEU A 239 10.98 -17.65 3.27
CA LEU A 239 10.63 -16.96 2.03
C LEU A 239 10.21 -18.04 1.04
N THR A 240 8.93 -18.43 1.06
CA THR A 240 8.38 -19.24 -0.04
C THR A 240 8.46 -18.40 -1.31
N GLU A 241 9.17 -18.91 -2.32
CA GLU A 241 9.12 -18.36 -3.67
C GLU A 241 7.68 -18.43 -4.20
N GLU A 242 6.84 -17.44 -3.93
CA GLU A 242 5.82 -17.10 -4.91
C GLU A 242 6.58 -16.43 -6.06
N THR A 243 6.90 -17.21 -7.07
CA THR A 243 7.55 -16.70 -8.28
C THR A 243 6.72 -15.57 -8.85
N VAL A 244 7.26 -14.36 -8.74
CA VAL A 244 6.61 -13.15 -9.25
C VAL A 244 6.70 -13.20 -10.77
N ASN A 245 5.73 -13.85 -11.41
CA ASN A 245 5.59 -13.88 -12.86
C ASN A 245 4.16 -13.48 -13.26
N LYS A 246 4.01 -13.01 -14.49
CA LYS A 246 2.70 -12.60 -15.01
C LYS A 246 1.77 -13.77 -15.35
N GLY A 247 2.25 -15.02 -15.33
CA GLY A 247 1.44 -16.22 -15.58
C GLY A 247 0.72 -16.23 -16.92
N GLY A 248 1.31 -15.65 -17.98
CA GLY A 248 0.70 -15.53 -19.31
C GLY A 248 -0.19 -14.29 -19.51
N TYR A 249 -0.43 -13.51 -18.47
CA TYR A 249 -1.13 -12.23 -18.58
C TYR A 249 -0.20 -11.12 -19.07
N GLU A 250 -0.75 -10.15 -19.77
CA GLU A 250 0.01 -9.01 -20.28
C GLU A 250 0.54 -8.10 -19.16
N HIS A 251 -0.29 -7.89 -18.12
CA HIS A 251 0.00 -7.03 -16.97
C HIS A 251 -0.28 -7.76 -15.65
N PHE A 252 0.43 -7.38 -14.58
CA PHE A 252 0.15 -7.89 -13.22
C PHE A 252 -1.26 -7.53 -12.77
N MET A 253 -1.73 -6.30 -13.03
CA MET A 253 -3.09 -5.91 -12.66
C MET A 253 -4.15 -6.84 -13.26
N LEU A 254 -4.02 -7.22 -14.54
CA LEU A 254 -4.98 -8.15 -15.15
C LEU A 254 -4.92 -9.52 -14.48
N LYS A 255 -3.70 -10.04 -14.25
CA LYS A 255 -3.50 -11.29 -13.50
C LYS A 255 -4.20 -11.22 -12.13
N GLU A 256 -3.97 -10.16 -11.37
CA GLU A 256 -4.49 -9.96 -10.02
C GLU A 256 -6.02 -9.80 -10.00
N ILE A 257 -6.62 -9.20 -11.04
CA ILE A 257 -8.07 -9.20 -11.24
C ILE A 257 -8.60 -10.63 -11.40
N PHE A 258 -7.93 -11.45 -12.23
CA PHE A 258 -8.33 -12.84 -12.46
C PHE A 258 -7.95 -13.80 -11.33
N GLU A 259 -7.03 -13.42 -10.44
CA GLU A 259 -6.70 -14.19 -9.23
C GLU A 259 -7.73 -14.01 -8.09
N GLN A 260 -8.65 -13.06 -8.19
CA GLN A 260 -9.60 -12.76 -7.11
C GLN A 260 -10.41 -13.97 -6.63
N PRO A 261 -10.93 -14.87 -7.50
CA PRO A 261 -11.65 -16.06 -7.02
C PRO A 261 -10.80 -16.91 -6.07
N PHE A 262 -9.54 -17.11 -6.41
CA PHE A 262 -8.59 -17.87 -5.59
C PHE A 262 -8.22 -17.14 -4.29
N ALA A 263 -7.88 -15.85 -4.40
CA ALA A 263 -7.52 -15.01 -3.25
C ALA A 263 -8.67 -14.94 -2.24
N ILE A 264 -9.90 -14.69 -2.72
CA ILE A 264 -11.10 -14.62 -1.87
C ILE A 264 -11.42 -15.98 -1.25
N LYS A 265 -11.28 -17.08 -1.98
CA LYS A 265 -11.45 -18.43 -1.42
C LYS A 265 -10.49 -18.66 -0.25
N LYS A 266 -9.21 -18.34 -0.44
CA LYS A 266 -8.19 -18.49 0.61
C LYS A 266 -8.49 -17.60 1.82
N THR A 267 -8.88 -16.35 1.58
CA THR A 267 -9.27 -15.40 2.62
C THR A 267 -10.47 -15.91 3.41
N VAL A 268 -11.57 -16.26 2.74
CA VAL A 268 -12.80 -16.71 3.39
C VAL A 268 -12.56 -17.98 4.21
N LEU A 269 -11.87 -18.98 3.64
CA LEU A 269 -11.58 -20.24 4.33
C LEU A 269 -10.62 -20.11 5.51
N SER A 270 -9.89 -19.00 5.63
CA SER A 270 -9.03 -18.74 6.79
C SER A 270 -9.81 -18.37 8.06
N PHE A 271 -11.07 -17.93 7.93
CA PHE A 271 -11.87 -17.50 9.08
C PHE A 271 -13.33 -17.98 9.06
N ALA A 272 -13.81 -18.61 7.99
CA ALA A 272 -15.20 -19.07 7.89
C ALA A 272 -15.31 -20.54 7.50
N ASP A 273 -16.19 -21.23 8.17
CA ASP A 273 -16.71 -22.53 7.77
C ASP A 273 -18.23 -22.48 7.59
N LYS A 274 -18.87 -23.63 7.32
CA LYS A 274 -20.33 -23.70 7.10
C LYS A 274 -21.17 -23.32 8.33
N ASN A 275 -20.56 -23.28 9.51
CA ASN A 275 -21.28 -23.13 10.78
C ASN A 275 -20.94 -21.84 11.51
N SER A 276 -19.73 -21.28 11.31
CA SER A 276 -19.23 -20.19 12.13
C SER A 276 -18.18 -19.31 11.45
N ILE A 277 -17.96 -18.13 12.03
CA ILE A 277 -16.78 -17.30 11.80
C ILE A 277 -15.84 -17.48 12.98
N LYS A 278 -14.56 -17.74 12.69
CA LYS A 278 -13.48 -17.86 13.70
C LYS A 278 -12.37 -16.86 13.35
N LEU A 279 -12.21 -15.85 14.15
CA LEU A 279 -11.17 -14.84 14.00
C LEU A 279 -10.05 -15.13 15.01
N GLU A 280 -9.13 -16.04 14.65
CA GLU A 280 -8.12 -16.62 15.57
C GLU A 280 -7.23 -15.59 16.29
N ASN A 281 -6.96 -14.44 15.64
CA ASN A 281 -6.12 -13.39 16.22
C ASN A 281 -6.96 -12.19 16.74
N VAL A 282 -8.23 -12.43 17.05
CA VAL A 282 -9.11 -11.44 17.70
C VAL A 282 -9.45 -11.94 19.09
N ASN A 283 -8.76 -11.38 20.08
CA ASN A 283 -8.83 -11.78 21.49
C ASN A 283 -9.65 -10.79 22.34
N ILE A 284 -10.67 -10.19 21.73
CA ILE A 284 -11.60 -9.30 22.42
C ILE A 284 -12.68 -10.14 23.11
N PRO A 285 -12.90 -9.99 24.43
CA PRO A 285 -13.95 -10.74 25.14
C PRO A 285 -15.35 -10.51 24.56
N ASP A 286 -16.19 -11.55 24.57
CA ASP A 286 -17.55 -11.49 24.06
C ASP A 286 -18.40 -10.40 24.74
N GLU A 287 -18.21 -10.19 26.05
CA GLU A 287 -18.86 -9.15 26.85
C GLU A 287 -18.56 -7.72 26.31
N PHE A 288 -17.39 -7.51 25.73
CA PHE A 288 -17.08 -6.24 25.10
C PHE A 288 -18.03 -5.97 23.93
N PHE A 289 -18.21 -6.93 23.04
CA PHE A 289 -19.10 -6.77 21.89
C PHE A 289 -20.56 -6.65 22.30
N LYS A 290 -20.99 -7.40 23.31
CA LYS A 290 -22.37 -7.46 23.78
C LYS A 290 -22.78 -6.21 24.54
N ASP A 291 -21.97 -5.80 25.52
CA ASP A 291 -22.40 -4.87 26.58
C ASP A 291 -21.64 -3.53 26.56
N LYS A 292 -20.40 -3.49 26.03
CA LYS A 292 -19.53 -2.30 26.14
C LYS A 292 -19.32 -1.56 24.84
N LEU A 293 -19.36 -2.24 23.69
CA LEU A 293 -19.07 -1.63 22.40
C LEU A 293 -20.11 -0.56 22.04
N GLU A 294 -19.71 0.71 22.05
CA GLU A 294 -20.56 1.88 21.76
C GLU A 294 -20.51 2.30 20.29
N ARG A 295 -19.32 2.23 19.67
CA ARG A 295 -19.10 2.62 18.28
C ARG A 295 -17.91 1.89 17.65
N ILE A 296 -17.89 1.89 16.33
CA ILE A 296 -16.74 1.43 15.55
C ILE A 296 -16.22 2.61 14.72
N ILE A 297 -14.89 2.78 14.68
CA ILE A 297 -14.23 3.71 13.76
C ILE A 297 -13.36 2.90 12.82
N ILE A 298 -13.55 3.06 11.52
CA ILE A 298 -12.72 2.46 10.48
C ILE A 298 -11.80 3.54 9.92
N THR A 299 -10.49 3.33 9.98
CA THR A 299 -9.50 4.32 9.53
C THR A 299 -8.59 3.71 8.48
N ALA A 300 -8.47 4.36 7.33
CA ALA A 300 -7.69 3.87 6.20
C ALA A 300 -7.39 4.96 5.17
N CYS A 301 -6.61 4.62 4.13
CA CYS A 301 -6.30 5.47 2.98
C CYS A 301 -6.74 4.80 1.67
N GLY A 302 -7.10 5.61 0.64
CA GLY A 302 -7.34 5.16 -0.74
C GLY A 302 -8.38 4.03 -0.85
N SER A 303 -8.05 2.98 -1.58
CA SER A 303 -8.95 1.82 -1.77
C SER A 303 -9.37 1.16 -0.46
N ALA A 304 -8.48 1.10 0.54
CA ALA A 304 -8.81 0.58 1.86
C ALA A 304 -9.86 1.45 2.59
N TYR A 305 -9.82 2.78 2.41
CA TYR A 305 -10.87 3.67 2.89
C TYR A 305 -12.23 3.37 2.21
N HIS A 306 -12.22 3.08 0.90
CA HIS A 306 -13.45 2.71 0.18
C HIS A 306 -14.04 1.37 0.66
N THR A 307 -13.20 0.39 1.07
CA THR A 307 -13.74 -0.83 1.74
C THR A 307 -14.40 -0.47 3.05
N GLY A 308 -13.87 0.50 3.79
CA GLY A 308 -14.47 1.04 5.00
C GLY A 308 -15.86 1.65 4.75
N LEU A 309 -16.03 2.44 3.68
CA LEU A 309 -17.33 3.02 3.30
C LEU A 309 -18.40 1.95 3.07
N ILE A 310 -18.05 0.87 2.38
CA ILE A 310 -18.95 -0.27 2.17
C ILE A 310 -19.19 -1.01 3.49
N GLY A 311 -18.12 -1.33 4.21
CA GLY A 311 -18.15 -2.03 5.49
C GLY A 311 -18.99 -1.33 6.55
N LYS A 312 -18.98 0.00 6.59
CA LYS A 312 -19.84 0.80 7.45
C LYS A 312 -21.32 0.38 7.33
N HIS A 313 -21.85 0.39 6.12
CA HIS A 313 -23.26 0.04 5.90
C HIS A 313 -23.57 -1.42 6.26
N VAL A 314 -22.63 -2.35 6.02
CA VAL A 314 -22.79 -3.75 6.41
C VAL A 314 -22.81 -3.91 7.93
N ILE A 315 -21.86 -3.30 8.62
CA ILE A 315 -21.73 -3.38 10.07
C ILE A 315 -22.95 -2.72 10.75
N GLU A 316 -23.30 -1.49 10.35
CA GLU A 316 -24.46 -0.79 10.91
C GLU A 316 -25.76 -1.59 10.73
N LYS A 317 -25.95 -2.21 9.54
CA LYS A 317 -27.14 -3.02 9.25
C LYS A 317 -27.20 -4.29 10.07
N LEU A 318 -26.09 -5.01 10.24
CA LEU A 318 -26.04 -6.29 10.92
C LEU A 318 -25.86 -6.15 12.43
N CYS A 319 -24.95 -5.29 12.88
CA CYS A 319 -24.55 -5.18 14.28
C CYS A 319 -25.35 -4.15 15.09
N LYS A 320 -26.14 -3.29 14.44
CA LYS A 320 -26.91 -2.21 15.08
C LYS A 320 -26.05 -1.31 15.97
N ILE A 321 -24.90 -0.88 15.45
CA ILE A 321 -23.93 -0.02 16.11
C ILE A 321 -23.46 1.07 15.16
N PRO A 322 -23.27 2.33 15.62
CA PRO A 322 -22.78 3.40 14.75
C PRO A 322 -21.34 3.14 14.29
N VAL A 323 -21.08 3.43 13.00
CA VAL A 323 -19.77 3.30 12.38
C VAL A 323 -19.35 4.60 11.72
N ASN A 324 -18.20 5.13 12.11
CA ASN A 324 -17.54 6.22 11.40
C ASN A 324 -16.45 5.67 10.49
N VAL A 325 -16.25 6.30 9.34
CA VAL A 325 -15.13 5.95 8.43
C VAL A 325 -14.32 7.20 8.21
N GLU A 326 -13.05 7.14 8.59
CA GLU A 326 -12.16 8.30 8.64
C GLU A 326 -10.97 8.10 7.69
N ILE A 327 -10.57 9.17 6.99
CA ILE A 327 -9.33 9.19 6.22
C ILE A 327 -8.16 9.29 7.20
N ALA A 328 -7.22 8.36 7.13
CA ALA A 328 -6.16 8.26 8.13
C ALA A 328 -5.26 9.49 8.20
N SER A 329 -4.99 10.16 7.07
CA SER A 329 -4.19 11.39 7.02
C SER A 329 -4.81 12.56 7.78
N GLU A 330 -6.15 12.63 7.86
CA GLU A 330 -6.86 13.64 8.63
C GLU A 330 -7.05 13.20 10.09
N PHE A 331 -7.42 11.92 10.28
CA PHE A 331 -7.71 11.38 11.59
C PHE A 331 -6.50 11.44 12.53
N ARG A 332 -5.29 11.23 12.03
CA ARG A 332 -4.05 11.25 12.84
C ARG A 332 -3.77 12.59 13.53
N TYR A 333 -4.33 13.69 13.01
CA TYR A 333 -4.19 15.05 13.56
C TYR A 333 -5.43 15.53 14.32
N SER A 334 -6.48 14.71 14.34
CA SER A 334 -7.69 15.04 15.06
C SER A 334 -7.54 14.77 16.57
N GLU A 335 -8.45 15.32 17.37
CA GLU A 335 -8.67 14.94 18.77
C GLU A 335 -9.90 14.02 18.82
N PRO A 336 -9.76 12.71 18.53
CA PRO A 336 -10.91 11.84 18.36
C PRO A 336 -11.62 11.60 19.69
N LEU A 337 -12.95 11.69 19.67
CA LEU A 337 -13.81 11.37 20.82
C LEU A 337 -13.98 9.85 20.94
N ILE A 338 -12.95 9.18 21.42
CA ILE A 338 -12.86 7.73 21.59
C ILE A 338 -12.44 7.36 23.02
N ASN A 339 -12.81 6.16 23.42
CA ASN A 339 -12.54 5.62 24.74
C ASN A 339 -12.35 4.09 24.66
N GLU A 340 -12.23 3.43 25.80
CA GLU A 340 -12.10 1.97 25.93
C GLU A 340 -13.30 1.18 25.39
N ASN A 341 -14.46 1.82 25.18
CA ASN A 341 -15.66 1.20 24.59
C ASN A 341 -15.73 1.38 23.05
N THR A 342 -14.71 1.97 22.45
CA THR A 342 -14.58 2.14 21.01
C THR A 342 -13.74 1.03 20.40
N LEU A 343 -14.22 0.39 19.33
CA LEU A 343 -13.40 -0.48 18.48
C LEU A 343 -12.89 0.32 17.29
N THR A 344 -11.58 0.43 17.16
CA THR A 344 -10.95 1.09 16.00
C THR A 344 -10.38 0.04 15.04
N VAL A 345 -10.78 0.11 13.77
CA VAL A 345 -10.41 -0.85 12.72
C VAL A 345 -9.50 -0.15 11.70
N PHE A 346 -8.28 -0.64 11.54
CA PHE A 346 -7.27 -0.11 10.63
C PHE A 346 -7.11 -1.03 9.42
N ILE A 347 -7.31 -0.50 8.21
CA ILE A 347 -7.23 -1.31 6.99
C ILE A 347 -6.03 -0.87 6.17
N SER A 348 -5.11 -1.81 5.88
CA SER A 348 -3.94 -1.55 5.05
C SER A 348 -3.48 -2.85 4.37
N GLN A 349 -3.34 -2.84 3.04
CA GLN A 349 -2.83 -4.00 2.31
C GLN A 349 -1.40 -4.34 2.76
N SER A 350 -0.50 -3.37 2.77
CA SER A 350 0.90 -3.54 3.16
C SER A 350 1.11 -3.66 4.67
N GLY A 351 0.21 -3.04 5.46
CA GLY A 351 0.39 -2.87 6.90
C GLY A 351 1.54 -1.90 7.26
N GLU A 352 1.98 -1.08 6.30
CA GLU A 352 3.11 -0.13 6.44
C GLU A 352 2.69 1.31 6.08
N THR A 353 1.41 1.58 5.87
CA THR A 353 0.92 2.92 5.51
C THR A 353 1.14 3.89 6.67
N ALA A 354 1.93 4.95 6.46
CA ALA A 354 2.36 5.88 7.50
C ALA A 354 1.19 6.50 8.26
N ASP A 355 0.22 7.06 7.54
CA ASP A 355 -0.95 7.71 8.15
C ASP A 355 -1.80 6.71 8.95
N THR A 356 -2.02 5.50 8.42
CA THR A 356 -2.80 4.46 9.11
C THR A 356 -2.08 3.99 10.38
N LEU A 357 -0.75 3.88 10.35
CA LEU A 357 0.06 3.55 11.51
C LEU A 357 0.01 4.66 12.58
N ALA A 358 0.09 5.92 12.15
CA ALA A 358 0.00 7.06 13.07
C ALA A 358 -1.39 7.13 13.73
N ALA A 359 -2.45 6.90 12.96
CA ALA A 359 -3.83 6.82 13.47
C ALA A 359 -3.99 5.67 14.49
N LEU A 360 -3.40 4.50 14.23
CA LEU A 360 -3.39 3.38 15.19
C LEU A 360 -2.70 3.78 16.51
N ARG A 361 -1.52 4.39 16.42
CA ARG A 361 -0.78 4.84 17.61
C ARG A 361 -1.53 5.91 18.39
N LEU A 362 -2.24 6.81 17.68
CA LEU A 362 -3.12 7.79 18.31
C LEU A 362 -4.23 7.09 19.11
N CYS A 363 -4.94 6.12 18.51
CA CYS A 363 -6.03 5.41 19.20
C CYS A 363 -5.56 4.64 20.44
N LYS A 364 -4.35 4.07 20.41
CA LYS A 364 -3.76 3.42 21.60
C LYS A 364 -3.53 4.36 22.77
N LYS A 365 -3.22 5.64 22.52
CA LYS A 365 -3.09 6.65 23.59
C LYS A 365 -4.42 6.92 24.32
N TYR A 366 -5.55 6.69 23.65
CA TYR A 366 -6.90 6.83 24.21
C TYR A 366 -7.47 5.50 24.74
N ASN A 367 -6.67 4.44 24.84
CA ASN A 367 -7.07 3.10 25.30
C ASN A 367 -8.21 2.46 24.49
N ALA A 368 -8.48 2.93 23.27
CA ALA A 368 -9.44 2.30 22.37
C ALA A 368 -8.95 0.91 21.95
N LYS A 369 -9.88 -0.04 21.77
CA LYS A 369 -9.53 -1.37 21.24
C LYS A 369 -9.12 -1.28 19.79
N THR A 370 -7.94 -1.82 19.45
CA THR A 370 -7.42 -1.77 18.09
C THR A 370 -7.52 -3.13 17.40
N LEU A 371 -8.00 -3.11 16.16
CA LEU A 371 -8.06 -4.26 15.26
C LEU A 371 -7.55 -3.83 13.89
N SER A 372 -6.64 -4.59 13.29
CA SER A 372 -6.17 -4.32 11.93
C SER A 372 -6.59 -5.40 10.93
N ILE A 373 -6.87 -4.99 9.68
CA ILE A 373 -7.10 -5.87 8.55
C ILE A 373 -5.94 -5.66 7.59
N VAL A 374 -5.01 -6.62 7.51
CA VAL A 374 -3.75 -6.49 6.76
C VAL A 374 -3.43 -7.76 5.99
N ASN A 375 -2.64 -7.63 4.91
CA ASN A 375 -2.22 -8.79 4.13
C ASN A 375 -0.81 -9.29 4.52
N VAL A 376 0.06 -8.41 5.04
CA VAL A 376 1.44 -8.75 5.38
C VAL A 376 1.57 -9.01 6.88
N LYS A 377 1.78 -10.27 7.25
CA LYS A 377 1.87 -10.72 8.66
C LYS A 377 2.98 -10.04 9.46
N SER A 378 4.10 -9.77 8.80
CA SER A 378 5.29 -9.18 9.42
C SER A 378 5.26 -7.67 9.50
N SER A 379 4.19 -7.00 9.05
CA SER A 379 4.07 -5.55 9.00
C SER A 379 3.99 -4.88 10.39
N ILE A 380 4.33 -3.58 10.43
CA ILE A 380 4.31 -2.80 11.67
C ILE A 380 2.88 -2.67 12.21
N ILE A 381 1.90 -2.37 11.36
CA ILE A 381 0.49 -2.26 11.77
C ILE A 381 0.00 -3.58 12.38
N ALA A 382 0.36 -4.74 11.79
CA ALA A 382 -0.01 -6.04 12.36
C ALA A 382 0.60 -6.28 13.74
N LYS A 383 1.83 -5.84 13.97
CA LYS A 383 2.55 -6.02 15.24
C LYS A 383 2.09 -5.08 16.34
N GLU A 384 1.75 -3.85 15.97
CA GLU A 384 1.34 -2.83 16.95
C GLU A 384 -0.16 -2.89 17.30
N SER A 385 -1.00 -3.54 16.48
CA SER A 385 -2.43 -3.73 16.78
C SER A 385 -2.65 -4.79 17.85
N ASP A 386 -3.65 -4.59 18.71
CA ASP A 386 -4.02 -5.58 19.74
C ASP A 386 -4.66 -6.83 19.11
N ASN A 387 -5.34 -6.65 17.97
CA ASN A 387 -6.05 -7.70 17.24
C ASN A 387 -5.80 -7.59 15.75
N VAL A 388 -5.78 -8.70 15.02
CA VAL A 388 -5.45 -8.73 13.59
C VAL A 388 -6.31 -9.72 12.81
N ILE A 389 -6.82 -9.30 11.66
CA ILE A 389 -7.38 -10.17 10.63
C ILE A 389 -6.44 -10.16 9.44
N PHE A 390 -5.91 -11.32 9.07
CA PHE A 390 -5.06 -11.45 7.88
C PHE A 390 -5.90 -11.81 6.66
N THR A 391 -5.69 -11.08 5.55
CA THR A 391 -6.49 -11.26 4.33
C THR A 391 -6.03 -12.42 3.45
N TYR A 392 -4.79 -12.89 3.59
CA TYR A 392 -4.19 -13.99 2.79
C TYR A 392 -4.37 -13.84 1.26
N ALA A 393 -4.48 -12.61 0.75
CA ALA A 393 -4.67 -12.33 -0.67
C ALA A 393 -3.44 -12.68 -1.55
N GLY A 394 -2.33 -13.09 -0.93
CA GLY A 394 -1.05 -13.30 -1.60
C GLY A 394 -0.37 -11.97 -1.97
N LYS A 395 0.75 -12.06 -2.71
CA LYS A 395 1.49 -10.87 -3.14
C LYS A 395 0.73 -10.13 -4.25
N GLU A 396 0.56 -8.83 -4.11
CA GLU A 396 -0.03 -7.93 -5.10
C GLU A 396 1.02 -6.92 -5.57
N ILE A 397 1.30 -6.90 -6.88
CA ILE A 397 2.43 -6.20 -7.50
C ILE A 397 2.00 -4.90 -8.18
N ALA A 398 0.87 -4.95 -8.92
CA ALA A 398 0.34 -3.76 -9.57
C ALA A 398 0.09 -2.66 -8.53
N VAL A 399 0.47 -1.42 -8.86
CA VAL A 399 0.31 -0.28 -7.94
C VAL A 399 -1.17 -0.07 -7.61
N ALA A 400 -2.04 -0.08 -8.60
CA ALA A 400 -3.47 -0.01 -8.41
C ALA A 400 -3.98 -1.32 -7.78
N THR A 401 -4.55 -1.24 -6.60
CA THR A 401 -5.01 -2.39 -5.83
C THR A 401 -6.28 -3.00 -6.41
N THR A 402 -6.39 -4.33 -6.45
CA THR A 402 -7.55 -5.09 -6.97
C THR A 402 -7.94 -6.24 -6.05
N LYS A 403 -7.20 -7.35 -6.04
CA LYS A 403 -7.51 -8.52 -5.21
C LYS A 403 -7.43 -8.23 -3.71
N ALA A 404 -6.53 -7.33 -3.29
CA ALA A 404 -6.43 -6.94 -1.89
C ALA A 404 -7.66 -6.14 -1.41
N PHE A 405 -8.22 -5.26 -2.25
CA PHE A 405 -9.50 -4.59 -1.97
C PHE A 405 -10.61 -5.61 -1.69
N SER A 406 -10.79 -6.59 -2.59
CA SER A 406 -11.83 -7.61 -2.44
C SER A 406 -11.61 -8.49 -1.21
N ALA A 407 -10.34 -8.81 -0.87
CA ALA A 407 -10.00 -9.56 0.33
C ALA A 407 -10.26 -8.77 1.63
N GLN A 408 -9.97 -7.46 1.65
CA GLN A 408 -10.33 -6.57 2.76
C GLN A 408 -11.85 -6.48 2.94
N LEU A 409 -12.59 -6.41 1.84
CA LEU A 409 -14.04 -6.31 1.86
C LEU A 409 -14.69 -7.57 2.48
N VAL A 410 -14.28 -8.78 2.06
CA VAL A 410 -14.80 -10.01 2.66
C VAL A 410 -14.36 -10.20 4.12
N SER A 411 -13.21 -9.65 4.51
CA SER A 411 -12.78 -9.62 5.91
C SER A 411 -13.68 -8.73 6.78
N LEU A 412 -14.14 -7.58 6.23
CA LEU A 412 -15.12 -6.72 6.90
C LEU A 412 -16.51 -7.41 7.01
N TYR A 413 -16.90 -8.19 6.00
CA TYR A 413 -18.14 -8.98 6.08
C TYR A 413 -18.07 -10.04 7.18
N ALA A 414 -16.93 -10.74 7.27
CA ALA A 414 -16.71 -11.71 8.34
C ALA A 414 -16.74 -11.03 9.72
N LEU A 415 -16.07 -9.90 9.87
CA LEU A 415 -16.08 -9.11 11.11
C LEU A 415 -17.52 -8.68 11.48
N ALA A 416 -18.29 -8.23 10.50
CA ALA A 416 -19.69 -7.84 10.72
C ALA A 416 -20.57 -9.01 11.19
N ILE A 417 -20.43 -10.19 10.56
CA ILE A 417 -21.16 -11.41 10.98
C ILE A 417 -20.73 -11.82 12.39
N PHE A 418 -19.42 -11.81 12.66
CA PHE A 418 -18.85 -12.16 13.97
C PHE A 418 -19.39 -11.25 15.07
N ILE A 419 -19.34 -9.93 14.90
CA ILE A 419 -19.86 -8.96 15.88
C ILE A 419 -21.37 -9.11 16.04
N ALA A 420 -22.12 -9.25 14.93
CA ALA A 420 -23.58 -9.38 14.97
C ALA A 420 -24.02 -10.66 15.72
N GLU A 421 -23.27 -11.75 15.60
CA GLU A 421 -23.48 -12.98 16.38
C GLU A 421 -23.27 -12.73 17.87
N LYS A 422 -22.14 -12.11 18.25
CA LYS A 422 -21.83 -11.82 19.67
C LYS A 422 -22.83 -10.85 20.30
N ARG A 423 -23.34 -9.91 19.53
CA ARG A 423 -24.39 -8.95 19.95
C ARG A 423 -25.81 -9.50 19.88
N GLU A 424 -25.99 -10.71 19.37
CA GLU A 424 -27.30 -11.35 19.18
C GLU A 424 -28.27 -10.50 18.31
N THR A 425 -27.73 -9.69 17.38
CA THR A 425 -28.51 -8.76 16.53
C THR A 425 -29.05 -9.41 15.25
N ILE A 426 -28.61 -10.61 14.94
CA ILE A 426 -29.09 -11.41 13.80
C ILE A 426 -29.55 -12.79 14.29
N SER A 427 -30.58 -13.35 13.65
CA SER A 427 -31.03 -14.71 13.92
C SER A 427 -30.03 -15.75 13.37
N ASN A 428 -30.07 -16.96 13.94
CA ASN A 428 -29.27 -18.09 13.43
C ASN A 428 -29.56 -18.38 11.95
N GLN A 429 -30.80 -18.23 11.51
CA GLN A 429 -31.19 -18.41 10.09
C GLN A 429 -30.51 -17.34 9.19
N LYS A 430 -30.50 -16.06 9.61
CA LYS A 430 -29.82 -14.98 8.87
C LYS A 430 -28.31 -15.22 8.86
N LYS A 431 -27.71 -15.59 9.99
CA LYS A 431 -26.29 -15.97 10.08
C LYS A 431 -25.96 -17.07 9.07
N GLN A 432 -26.70 -18.17 9.08
CA GLN A 432 -26.45 -19.29 8.18
C GLN A 432 -26.58 -18.89 6.70
N LYS A 433 -27.56 -18.05 6.36
CA LYS A 433 -27.67 -17.49 5.01
C LYS A 433 -26.44 -16.67 4.63
N LEU A 434 -25.98 -15.77 5.50
CA LEU A 434 -24.78 -14.96 5.26
C LEU A 434 -23.51 -15.81 5.12
N LEU A 435 -23.34 -16.85 5.93
CA LEU A 435 -22.21 -17.79 5.82
C LEU A 435 -22.20 -18.52 4.47
N ASN A 436 -23.34 -19.03 4.04
CA ASN A 436 -23.45 -19.71 2.75
C ASN A 436 -23.16 -18.76 1.58
N GLU A 437 -23.65 -17.53 1.63
CA GLU A 437 -23.36 -16.51 0.64
C GLU A 437 -21.87 -16.13 0.61
N LEU A 438 -21.24 -15.95 1.78
CA LEU A 438 -19.82 -15.65 1.91
C LEU A 438 -18.94 -16.76 1.30
N LEU A 439 -19.26 -18.02 1.59
CA LEU A 439 -18.57 -19.19 1.04
C LEU A 439 -18.77 -19.36 -0.46
N SER A 440 -19.86 -18.84 -1.03
CA SER A 440 -20.16 -18.89 -2.46
C SER A 440 -19.53 -17.74 -3.27
N LEU A 441 -19.04 -16.68 -2.61
CA LEU A 441 -18.48 -15.49 -3.30
C LEU A 441 -17.37 -15.83 -4.29
N PRO A 442 -16.41 -16.73 -4.02
CA PRO A 442 -15.35 -17.06 -4.97
C PRO A 442 -15.91 -17.53 -6.33
N ASP A 443 -16.91 -18.38 -6.33
CA ASP A 443 -17.53 -18.91 -7.55
C ASP A 443 -18.35 -17.82 -8.27
N LYS A 444 -19.05 -16.97 -7.52
CA LYS A 444 -19.76 -15.81 -8.08
C LYS A 444 -18.81 -14.78 -8.69
N ILE A 445 -17.66 -14.53 -8.08
CA ILE A 445 -16.61 -13.65 -8.63
C ILE A 445 -16.06 -14.24 -9.94
N ASN A 446 -15.77 -15.55 -9.98
CA ASN A 446 -15.33 -16.21 -11.20
C ASN A 446 -16.38 -16.09 -12.33
N THR A 447 -17.65 -16.30 -12.00
CA THR A 447 -18.77 -16.13 -12.95
C THR A 447 -18.87 -14.69 -13.44
N THR A 448 -18.66 -13.71 -12.55
CA THR A 448 -18.65 -12.28 -12.88
C THR A 448 -17.53 -11.95 -13.87
N LEU A 449 -16.32 -12.42 -13.64
CA LEU A 449 -15.18 -12.25 -14.55
C LEU A 449 -15.51 -12.76 -15.95
N LEU A 450 -16.04 -13.98 -16.06
CA LEU A 450 -16.38 -14.59 -17.33
C LEU A 450 -17.48 -13.82 -18.08
N LYS A 451 -18.51 -13.36 -17.38
CA LYS A 451 -19.66 -12.65 -17.99
C LYS A 451 -19.34 -11.20 -18.37
N THR A 452 -18.43 -10.52 -17.63
CA THR A 452 -18.31 -9.07 -17.74
C THR A 452 -17.06 -8.60 -18.49
N THR A 453 -16.05 -9.46 -18.71
CA THR A 453 -14.79 -9.09 -19.35
C THR A 453 -14.98 -8.45 -20.73
N ASP A 454 -15.73 -9.10 -21.62
CA ASP A 454 -15.96 -8.59 -22.98
C ASP A 454 -16.83 -7.33 -22.97
N LYS A 455 -17.79 -7.25 -22.07
CA LYS A 455 -18.64 -6.07 -21.89
C LYS A 455 -17.82 -4.87 -21.42
N ALA A 456 -16.96 -5.03 -20.41
CA ALA A 456 -16.06 -3.99 -19.93
C ALA A 456 -15.09 -3.52 -21.03
N LYS A 457 -14.55 -4.49 -21.82
CA LYS A 457 -13.70 -4.19 -22.98
C LYS A 457 -14.45 -3.44 -24.08
N ALA A 458 -15.71 -3.76 -24.35
CA ALA A 458 -16.54 -3.04 -25.30
C ALA A 458 -16.87 -1.63 -24.79
N LEU A 459 -17.23 -1.49 -23.51
CA LEU A 459 -17.56 -0.20 -22.90
C LEU A 459 -16.33 0.74 -22.88
N SER A 460 -15.13 0.21 -22.63
CA SER A 460 -13.91 1.01 -22.65
C SER A 460 -13.70 1.74 -24.00
N LYS A 461 -14.16 1.17 -25.13
CA LYS A 461 -14.12 1.83 -26.46
C LYS A 461 -14.97 3.10 -26.53
N LYS A 462 -16.01 3.17 -25.70
CA LYS A 462 -16.96 4.30 -25.72
C LYS A 462 -16.47 5.47 -24.88
N ILE A 463 -15.61 5.21 -23.87
CA ILE A 463 -15.24 6.21 -22.85
C ILE A 463 -13.77 6.62 -22.85
N TYR A 464 -12.84 5.89 -23.48
CA TYR A 464 -11.40 6.11 -23.33
C TYR A 464 -10.89 7.49 -23.81
N LYS A 465 -11.65 8.19 -24.67
CA LYS A 465 -11.32 9.53 -25.15
C LYS A 465 -11.93 10.66 -24.31
N SER A 466 -12.70 10.32 -23.29
CA SER A 466 -13.32 11.33 -22.43
C SER A 466 -12.27 11.98 -21.54
N THR A 467 -12.42 13.26 -21.27
CA THR A 467 -11.59 14.01 -20.31
C THR A 467 -12.06 13.76 -18.88
N ASP A 468 -13.38 13.64 -18.72
CA ASP A 468 -14.06 13.52 -17.44
C ASP A 468 -15.04 12.34 -17.45
N ILE A 469 -15.11 11.62 -16.34
CA ILE A 469 -16.04 10.50 -16.13
C ILE A 469 -16.60 10.61 -14.71
N PHE A 470 -17.93 10.53 -14.57
CA PHE A 470 -18.59 10.54 -13.27
C PHE A 470 -19.04 9.14 -12.87
N PHE A 471 -18.81 8.78 -11.62
CA PHE A 471 -19.31 7.55 -11.00
C PHE A 471 -20.36 7.92 -9.97
N ILE A 472 -21.51 7.26 -9.99
CA ILE A 472 -22.60 7.54 -9.05
C ILE A 472 -23.15 6.27 -8.43
N GLY A 473 -23.50 6.32 -7.15
CA GLY A 473 -24.08 5.21 -6.41
C GLY A 473 -24.78 5.68 -5.13
N ARG A 474 -25.44 4.75 -4.43
CA ARG A 474 -26.08 5.02 -3.13
C ARG A 474 -25.70 3.93 -2.13
N LEU A 475 -25.54 4.29 -0.87
CA LEU A 475 -25.18 3.36 0.22
C LEU A 475 -23.93 2.53 -0.14
N TYR A 476 -24.05 1.18 -0.18
CA TYR A 476 -22.96 0.28 -0.61
C TYR A 476 -22.42 0.62 -1.99
N ASP A 477 -23.32 0.98 -2.92
CA ASP A 477 -22.99 1.27 -4.31
C ASP A 477 -22.17 2.57 -4.43
N TYR A 478 -22.31 3.52 -3.49
CA TYR A 478 -21.48 4.72 -3.45
C TYR A 478 -20.01 4.36 -3.13
N GLY A 479 -19.77 3.53 -2.12
CA GLY A 479 -18.40 3.06 -1.83
C GLY A 479 -17.77 2.31 -3.03
N THR A 480 -18.59 1.53 -3.75
CA THR A 480 -18.17 0.85 -4.99
C THR A 480 -17.88 1.83 -6.12
N ALA A 481 -18.69 2.89 -6.26
CA ALA A 481 -18.46 3.99 -7.21
C ALA A 481 -17.15 4.74 -6.91
N CYS A 482 -16.85 4.98 -5.63
CA CYS A 482 -15.59 5.59 -5.20
C CYS A 482 -14.39 4.75 -5.66
N GLU A 483 -14.43 3.44 -5.48
CA GLU A 483 -13.36 2.53 -5.90
C GLU A 483 -13.22 2.47 -7.42
N GLY A 484 -14.32 2.36 -8.16
CA GLY A 484 -14.30 2.39 -9.63
C GLY A 484 -13.71 3.68 -10.19
N SER A 485 -14.09 4.82 -9.63
CA SER A 485 -13.53 6.14 -9.96
C SER A 485 -12.04 6.21 -9.64
N LEU A 486 -11.60 5.72 -8.47
CA LEU A 486 -10.19 5.71 -8.10
C LEU A 486 -9.36 4.87 -9.09
N LYS A 487 -9.80 3.65 -9.41
CA LYS A 487 -9.11 2.80 -10.41
C LYS A 487 -9.01 3.48 -11.76
N MET A 488 -10.09 4.13 -12.21
CA MET A 488 -10.10 4.85 -13.50
C MET A 488 -9.04 5.96 -13.51
N LYS A 489 -9.00 6.83 -12.51
CA LYS A 489 -8.02 7.94 -12.48
C LYS A 489 -6.58 7.48 -12.29
N GLU A 490 -6.34 6.45 -11.47
CA GLU A 490 -5.00 5.96 -11.17
C GLU A 490 -4.25 5.47 -12.42
N ILE A 491 -4.91 4.69 -13.27
CA ILE A 491 -4.24 3.99 -14.37
C ILE A 491 -4.51 4.59 -15.75
N SER A 492 -5.64 5.27 -15.96
CA SER A 492 -5.95 5.90 -17.26
C SER A 492 -5.60 7.38 -17.32
N TYR A 493 -5.48 8.05 -16.16
CA TYR A 493 -5.29 9.49 -15.97
C TYR A 493 -6.47 10.35 -16.46
N ILE A 494 -7.63 9.73 -16.73
CA ILE A 494 -8.87 10.45 -16.98
C ILE A 494 -9.34 11.06 -15.67
N ASN A 495 -9.75 12.34 -15.68
CA ASN A 495 -10.35 12.97 -14.50
C ASN A 495 -11.66 12.26 -14.15
N SER A 496 -11.63 11.42 -13.13
CA SER A 496 -12.76 10.60 -12.71
C SER A 496 -13.18 11.01 -11.30
N GLN A 497 -14.48 11.22 -11.11
CA GLN A 497 -15.04 11.63 -9.82
C GLN A 497 -16.22 10.75 -9.42
N SER A 498 -16.40 10.56 -8.13
CA SER A 498 -17.50 9.75 -7.57
C SER A 498 -18.38 10.58 -6.65
N TYR A 499 -19.69 10.36 -6.75
CA TYR A 499 -20.68 11.07 -5.94
C TYR A 499 -21.75 10.12 -5.42
N ALA A 500 -22.24 10.38 -4.22
CA ALA A 500 -23.55 9.87 -3.83
C ALA A 500 -24.58 10.41 -4.83
N SER A 501 -25.36 9.53 -5.47
CA SER A 501 -26.18 9.89 -6.66
C SER A 501 -27.08 11.11 -6.41
N GLY A 502 -27.63 11.28 -5.19
CA GLY A 502 -28.46 12.42 -4.82
C GLY A 502 -27.69 13.72 -4.69
N GLU A 503 -26.40 13.66 -4.28
CA GLU A 503 -25.54 14.80 -4.04
C GLU A 503 -25.12 15.49 -5.36
N LEU A 504 -25.16 14.76 -6.48
CA LEU A 504 -24.79 15.32 -7.78
C LEU A 504 -25.57 16.61 -8.12
N LYS A 505 -26.84 16.73 -7.68
CA LYS A 505 -27.70 17.91 -7.93
C LYS A 505 -27.24 19.17 -7.18
N HIS A 506 -26.46 19.04 -6.13
CA HIS A 506 -26.05 20.15 -5.26
C HIS A 506 -24.78 20.86 -5.74
N GLY A 507 -24.57 20.89 -7.06
CA GLY A 507 -23.46 21.61 -7.72
C GLY A 507 -22.93 20.88 -8.92
N THR A 508 -22.42 19.67 -8.73
CA THR A 508 -21.65 18.90 -9.73
C THR A 508 -22.42 18.60 -11.02
N ILE A 509 -23.74 18.52 -10.98
CA ILE A 509 -24.58 18.28 -12.16
C ILE A 509 -24.39 19.38 -13.23
N SER A 510 -23.86 20.56 -12.87
CA SER A 510 -23.50 21.64 -13.81
C SER A 510 -22.38 21.23 -14.79
N LEU A 511 -21.60 20.20 -14.45
CA LEU A 511 -20.52 19.66 -15.30
C LEU A 511 -21.01 18.58 -16.30
N ILE A 512 -22.29 18.22 -16.22
CA ILE A 512 -22.88 17.24 -17.11
C ILE A 512 -23.30 17.92 -18.41
N GLU A 513 -22.62 17.57 -19.48
CA GLU A 513 -22.85 18.06 -20.84
C GLU A 513 -23.24 16.90 -21.78
N ASN A 514 -23.57 17.25 -23.03
CA ASN A 514 -23.91 16.26 -24.05
C ASN A 514 -22.72 15.30 -24.31
N GLY A 515 -22.94 14.02 -24.06
CA GLY A 515 -21.95 12.97 -24.24
C GLY A 515 -21.10 12.67 -23.01
N THR A 516 -21.21 13.42 -21.89
CA THR A 516 -20.48 13.15 -20.65
C THR A 516 -20.76 11.72 -20.15
N PRO A 517 -19.73 10.86 -19.98
CA PRO A 517 -19.93 9.52 -19.46
C PRO A 517 -20.27 9.54 -17.97
N VAL A 518 -21.33 8.85 -17.59
CA VAL A 518 -21.72 8.59 -16.22
C VAL A 518 -21.82 7.08 -16.00
N ILE A 519 -20.99 6.54 -15.12
CA ILE A 519 -21.04 5.14 -14.69
C ILE A 519 -21.92 5.08 -13.44
N ALA A 520 -23.11 4.56 -13.57
CA ALA A 520 -24.04 4.38 -12.45
C ALA A 520 -23.88 2.97 -11.86
N ILE A 521 -23.82 2.87 -10.55
CA ILE A 521 -23.86 1.61 -9.80
C ILE A 521 -25.19 1.56 -9.06
N GLY A 522 -25.99 0.52 -9.31
CA GLY A 522 -27.32 0.41 -8.73
C GLY A 522 -27.72 -1.04 -8.58
N SER A 523 -27.46 -1.62 -7.41
CA SER A 523 -27.82 -2.99 -7.07
C SER A 523 -28.69 -3.10 -5.81
N ASN A 524 -28.80 -2.01 -5.08
CA ASN A 524 -29.59 -2.01 -3.84
C ASN A 524 -31.07 -1.76 -4.17
N THR A 525 -31.85 -2.82 -4.18
CA THR A 525 -33.28 -2.80 -4.51
C THR A 525 -34.08 -1.81 -3.64
N GLU A 526 -33.69 -1.58 -2.37
CA GLU A 526 -34.36 -0.63 -1.48
C GLU A 526 -34.27 0.82 -2.00
N VAL A 527 -33.20 1.17 -2.72
CA VAL A 527 -32.95 2.54 -3.19
C VAL A 527 -32.77 2.63 -4.71
N PHE A 528 -32.92 1.52 -5.45
CA PHE A 528 -32.72 1.47 -6.90
C PHE A 528 -33.60 2.50 -7.64
N SER A 529 -34.88 2.63 -7.28
CA SER A 529 -35.77 3.62 -7.87
C SER A 529 -35.25 5.06 -7.73
N LYS A 530 -34.53 5.37 -6.66
CA LYS A 530 -33.89 6.68 -6.44
C LYS A 530 -32.65 6.86 -7.29
N THR A 531 -31.87 5.79 -7.47
CA THR A 531 -30.72 5.77 -8.40
C THR A 531 -31.21 5.95 -9.84
N ALA A 532 -32.27 5.26 -10.24
CA ALA A 532 -32.91 5.41 -11.55
C ALA A 532 -33.40 6.85 -11.81
N SER A 533 -33.99 7.51 -10.81
CA SER A 533 -34.36 8.93 -10.90
C SER A 533 -33.15 9.84 -11.15
N ASN A 534 -32.02 9.59 -10.48
CA ASN A 534 -30.80 10.37 -10.69
C ASN A 534 -30.16 10.07 -12.07
N ILE A 535 -30.27 8.86 -12.57
CA ILE A 535 -29.89 8.50 -13.95
C ILE A 535 -30.71 9.32 -14.95
N ALA A 536 -32.03 9.40 -14.77
CA ALA A 536 -32.90 10.21 -15.63
C ALA A 536 -32.53 11.70 -15.62
N GLU A 537 -32.14 12.24 -14.45
CA GLU A 537 -31.72 13.64 -14.29
C GLU A 537 -30.45 13.97 -15.09
N VAL A 538 -29.43 13.11 -15.07
CA VAL A 538 -28.19 13.32 -15.85
C VAL A 538 -28.41 13.06 -17.33
N LYS A 539 -29.24 12.08 -17.70
CA LYS A 539 -29.62 11.83 -19.11
C LYS A 539 -30.39 13.01 -19.72
N ALA A 540 -31.25 13.66 -18.97
CA ALA A 540 -31.97 14.85 -19.43
C ALA A 540 -31.02 16.01 -19.79
N ARG A 541 -29.76 15.96 -19.33
CA ARG A 541 -28.68 16.93 -19.64
C ARG A 541 -27.71 16.42 -20.71
N GLY A 542 -28.02 15.28 -21.34
CA GLY A 542 -27.23 14.73 -22.43
C GLY A 542 -26.14 13.72 -22.01
N ALA A 543 -26.06 13.33 -20.73
CA ALA A 543 -25.11 12.31 -20.30
C ALA A 543 -25.27 10.99 -21.05
N LYS A 544 -24.17 10.29 -21.27
CA LYS A 544 -24.12 8.90 -21.68
C LYS A 544 -23.99 8.03 -20.43
N VAL A 545 -25.08 7.32 -20.09
CA VAL A 545 -25.15 6.57 -18.84
C VAL A 545 -24.93 5.08 -19.07
N PHE A 546 -23.97 4.52 -18.33
CA PHE A 546 -23.60 3.13 -18.32
C PHE A 546 -23.88 2.56 -16.92
N LEU A 547 -24.79 1.59 -16.84
CA LEU A 547 -25.22 1.01 -15.58
C LEU A 547 -24.46 -0.29 -15.29
N VAL A 548 -23.96 -0.44 -14.06
CA VAL A 548 -23.47 -1.71 -13.52
C VAL A 548 -24.43 -2.13 -12.41
N THR A 549 -25.07 -3.27 -12.60
CA THR A 549 -26.14 -3.76 -11.70
C THR A 549 -26.13 -5.29 -11.63
N ASP A 550 -26.93 -5.85 -10.75
CA ASP A 550 -27.12 -7.29 -10.68
C ASP A 550 -28.31 -7.77 -11.52
N GLU A 551 -28.38 -9.08 -11.73
CA GLU A 551 -29.38 -9.74 -12.61
C GLU A 551 -30.83 -9.63 -12.09
N SER A 552 -31.08 -9.09 -10.88
CA SER A 552 -32.44 -8.88 -10.39
C SER A 552 -33.13 -7.66 -11.02
N GLU A 553 -32.34 -6.68 -11.52
CA GLU A 553 -32.84 -5.41 -12.09
C GLU A 553 -33.00 -5.51 -13.63
N LYS A 554 -33.84 -6.46 -14.10
CA LYS A 554 -33.98 -6.82 -15.52
C LYS A 554 -34.46 -5.68 -16.42
N ASP A 555 -35.28 -4.77 -15.91
CA ASP A 555 -35.92 -3.69 -16.70
C ASP A 555 -35.04 -2.42 -16.76
N ALA A 556 -33.88 -2.43 -16.15
CA ALA A 556 -32.99 -1.27 -16.06
C ALA A 556 -32.42 -0.82 -17.43
N SER A 557 -32.43 -1.70 -18.45
CA SER A 557 -31.90 -1.40 -19.79
C SER A 557 -32.69 -0.34 -20.55
N VAL A 558 -33.93 -0.08 -20.16
CA VAL A 558 -34.84 0.85 -20.87
C VAL A 558 -34.38 2.30 -20.80
N PHE A 559 -33.66 2.69 -19.75
CA PHE A 559 -33.31 4.08 -19.50
C PHE A 559 -31.81 4.39 -19.43
N VAL A 560 -30.96 3.45 -19.87
CA VAL A 560 -29.50 3.63 -19.93
C VAL A 560 -28.96 3.39 -21.35
N ASP A 561 -27.73 3.85 -21.62
CA ASP A 561 -27.12 3.69 -22.94
C ASP A 561 -26.43 2.33 -23.12
N ASP A 562 -25.98 1.71 -22.02
CA ASP A 562 -25.46 0.34 -21.97
C ASP A 562 -25.49 -0.18 -20.53
N ILE A 563 -25.41 -1.51 -20.38
CA ILE A 563 -25.53 -2.16 -19.08
C ILE A 563 -24.60 -3.36 -18.93
N ILE A 564 -24.01 -3.50 -17.75
CA ILE A 564 -23.24 -4.67 -17.34
C ILE A 564 -23.97 -5.33 -16.17
N TYR A 565 -24.43 -6.56 -16.38
CA TYR A 565 -25.04 -7.38 -15.34
C TYR A 565 -24.00 -8.27 -14.66
N VAL A 566 -24.08 -8.34 -13.32
CA VAL A 566 -23.33 -9.29 -12.49
C VAL A 566 -24.30 -10.26 -11.81
N PRO A 567 -23.86 -11.44 -11.36
CA PRO A 567 -24.71 -12.36 -10.59
C PRO A 567 -25.25 -11.69 -9.33
N SER A 568 -26.44 -12.09 -8.90
CA SER A 568 -27.02 -11.61 -7.64
C SER A 568 -26.44 -12.35 -6.44
N THR A 569 -26.28 -11.63 -5.33
CA THR A 569 -25.97 -12.15 -3.99
C THR A 569 -26.79 -11.39 -2.95
N THR A 570 -26.53 -11.59 -1.66
CA THR A 570 -27.17 -10.75 -0.64
C THR A 570 -26.75 -9.29 -0.78
N PRO A 571 -27.64 -8.30 -0.58
CA PRO A 571 -27.29 -6.88 -0.76
C PRO A 571 -26.04 -6.45 -0.02
N GLU A 572 -25.77 -7.03 1.16
CA GLU A 572 -24.61 -6.77 1.98
C GLU A 572 -23.29 -7.14 1.27
N PHE A 573 -23.29 -8.06 0.31
CA PHE A 573 -22.08 -8.58 -0.37
C PHE A 573 -22.01 -8.22 -1.85
N GLN A 574 -23.02 -7.56 -2.40
CA GLN A 574 -23.13 -7.28 -3.83
C GLN A 574 -21.98 -6.44 -4.36
N SER A 575 -21.40 -5.54 -3.55
CA SER A 575 -20.22 -4.72 -3.91
C SER A 575 -19.01 -5.56 -4.33
N SER A 576 -18.85 -6.79 -3.78
CA SER A 576 -17.76 -7.71 -4.16
C SER A 576 -17.84 -8.16 -5.62
N LEU A 577 -19.03 -8.17 -6.21
CA LEU A 577 -19.26 -8.53 -7.61
C LEU A 577 -19.25 -7.30 -8.52
N LEU A 578 -19.83 -6.18 -8.06
CA LEU A 578 -19.94 -4.95 -8.84
C LEU A 578 -18.59 -4.27 -9.09
N VAL A 579 -17.61 -4.42 -8.19
CA VAL A 579 -16.28 -3.84 -8.37
C VAL A 579 -15.49 -4.48 -9.52
N ILE A 580 -15.75 -5.76 -9.83
CA ILE A 580 -15.02 -6.51 -10.86
C ILE A 580 -15.11 -5.87 -12.25
N PRO A 581 -16.31 -5.59 -12.82
CA PRO A 581 -16.41 -4.93 -14.11
C PRO A 581 -15.83 -3.51 -14.10
N LEU A 582 -15.80 -2.81 -12.95
CA LEU A 582 -15.19 -1.47 -12.84
C LEU A 582 -13.67 -1.55 -12.92
N GLN A 583 -13.05 -2.55 -12.28
CA GLN A 583 -11.61 -2.83 -12.40
C GLN A 583 -11.23 -3.19 -13.84
N LEU A 584 -12.00 -4.07 -14.49
CA LEU A 584 -11.81 -4.45 -15.90
C LEU A 584 -12.00 -3.24 -16.84
N LEU A 585 -13.02 -2.42 -16.61
CA LEU A 585 -13.27 -1.21 -17.38
C LEU A 585 -12.08 -0.24 -17.31
N SER A 586 -11.58 0.01 -16.11
CA SER A 586 -10.41 0.87 -15.90
C SER A 586 -9.17 0.29 -16.58
N TYR A 587 -8.92 -1.02 -16.43
CA TYR A 587 -7.82 -1.72 -17.08
C TYR A 587 -7.86 -1.58 -18.61
N TYR A 588 -9.00 -1.90 -19.25
CA TYR A 588 -9.12 -1.82 -20.71
C TYR A 588 -9.11 -0.37 -21.24
N THR A 589 -9.57 0.59 -20.44
CA THR A 589 -9.46 2.01 -20.77
C THR A 589 -8.01 2.46 -20.78
N ALA A 590 -7.24 2.14 -19.74
CA ALA A 590 -5.82 2.45 -19.64
C ALA A 590 -5.00 1.76 -20.75
N LYS A 591 -5.30 0.49 -21.04
CA LYS A 591 -4.68 -0.26 -22.12
C LYS A 591 -4.86 0.42 -23.49
N ARG A 592 -6.07 0.97 -23.79
CA ARG A 592 -6.34 1.70 -25.03
C ARG A 592 -5.59 3.02 -25.12
N LEU A 593 -5.29 3.61 -23.98
CA LEU A 593 -4.51 4.84 -23.88
C LEU A 593 -3.00 4.56 -23.81
N GLU A 594 -2.59 3.29 -23.94
CA GLU A 594 -1.19 2.85 -23.90
C GLU A 594 -0.46 3.33 -22.63
N ARG A 595 -1.17 3.32 -21.48
CA ARG A 595 -0.61 3.72 -20.19
C ARG A 595 0.18 2.58 -19.55
N ASP A 596 1.16 2.91 -18.72
CA ASP A 596 1.80 1.93 -17.84
C ASP A 596 0.82 1.56 -16.72
N ILE A 597 0.18 0.37 -16.85
CA ILE A 597 -0.90 -0.06 -15.97
C ILE A 597 -0.38 -0.57 -14.64
N ASP A 598 0.73 -1.30 -14.67
CA ASP A 598 1.30 -1.90 -13.45
C ASP A 598 2.04 -0.87 -12.59
N LYS A 599 2.62 0.16 -13.24
CA LYS A 599 3.39 1.23 -12.60
C LYS A 599 2.94 2.61 -13.14
N PRO A 600 1.72 3.04 -12.81
CA PRO A 600 1.20 4.32 -13.29
C PRO A 600 2.02 5.48 -12.71
N LYS A 601 2.16 6.55 -13.52
CA LYS A 601 2.96 7.73 -13.14
C LYS A 601 2.48 8.33 -11.81
N ASN A 602 3.42 8.84 -11.01
CA ASN A 602 3.17 9.56 -9.77
C ASN A 602 2.43 8.73 -8.70
N LEU A 603 2.46 7.40 -8.77
CA LEU A 603 1.84 6.52 -7.77
C LEU A 603 2.83 5.47 -7.28
N ALA A 604 2.74 5.14 -6.00
CA ALA A 604 3.47 4.07 -5.35
C ALA A 604 2.50 3.06 -4.73
N LYS A 605 2.89 1.77 -4.69
CA LYS A 605 2.05 0.69 -4.15
C LYS A 605 1.68 0.89 -2.68
N SER A 606 2.55 1.50 -1.90
CA SER A 606 2.32 1.77 -0.48
C SER A 606 3.02 3.06 -0.08
N VAL A 607 2.35 3.93 0.65
CA VAL A 607 2.89 5.21 1.15
C VAL A 607 3.33 5.02 2.59
N THR A 608 4.64 4.97 2.83
CA THR A 608 5.25 4.73 4.15
C THR A 608 5.94 5.96 4.74
N VAL A 609 5.81 7.10 4.09
CA VAL A 609 6.28 8.40 4.54
C VAL A 609 5.13 9.39 4.47
N GLU A 610 5.21 10.41 5.29
CA GLU A 610 4.29 11.54 5.28
C GLU A 610 4.63 12.53 4.19
#